data_9899eb944054982793b5c2a9acb06398
#
_entry.id   9899eb944054982793b5c2a9acb06398
#
_cell.length_a   1.000
_cell.length_b   1.000
_cell.length_c   1.000
_cell.angle_alpha   90.00
_cell.angle_beta   90.00
_cell.angle_gamma   90.00
#
_symmetry.space_group_name_H-M   'P 1'
#
loop_
_entity.id
_entity.type
_entity.pdbx_description
1 polymer ?
#
loop_
_entity_poly.entity_id
_entity_poly.type
_entity_poly.pdbx_seq_one_letter_code
_entity_poly.pdbx_strand_id
1 'polypeptide(L)'
;MAKPLEELAIYDTPKSGLLYMVTLAAKSSNFRFLEGCVRAYIGHAKTPLLLSSGTEDYFLGTYYFNRGKYYTPVAGLTHLVPNAEFSAYRFHEADPIPFQNGLRLTIRNGEESKGKVYGGPPGPAETEFTSYVWAYEW
;
A
#
# COMPACT_ATOMS: atom_id res chain seq x y z
N MET A 1 1.38 12.70 -7.19
CA MET A 1 2.42 13.11 -6.20
C MET A 1 1.77 13.21 -4.83
N ALA A 2 2.35 12.56 -3.84
CA ALA A 2 1.95 12.62 -2.44
C ALA A 2 3.01 13.32 -1.60
N LYS A 3 2.57 14.25 -0.77
CA LYS A 3 3.45 14.91 0.21
C LYS A 3 3.81 13.95 1.35
N PRO A 4 4.90 14.20 2.10
CA PRO A 4 5.18 13.46 3.31
C PRO A 4 3.96 13.33 4.22
N LEU A 5 3.68 12.11 4.69
CA LEU A 5 2.56 11.73 5.56
C LEU A 5 1.15 11.90 4.97
N GLU A 6 1.04 12.25 3.70
CA GLU A 6 -0.25 12.29 3.01
C GLU A 6 -0.81 10.89 2.79
N GLU A 7 -2.09 10.71 3.08
CA GLU A 7 -2.83 9.48 2.81
C GLU A 7 -3.67 9.64 1.55
N LEU A 8 -3.50 8.71 0.61
CA LEU A 8 -4.16 8.68 -0.69
C LEU A 8 -5.13 7.51 -0.77
N ALA A 9 -6.34 7.75 -1.26
CA ALA A 9 -7.22 6.67 -1.69
C ALA A 9 -6.74 6.12 -3.03
N ILE A 10 -6.43 4.83 -3.08
CA ILE A 10 -6.07 4.10 -4.30
C ILE A 10 -7.26 3.35 -4.90
N TYR A 11 -8.32 3.16 -4.11
CA TYR A 11 -9.62 2.62 -4.53
C TYR A 11 -10.71 3.12 -3.59
N ASP A 12 -11.85 3.51 -4.13
CA ASP A 12 -13.00 3.96 -3.36
C ASP A 12 -14.28 3.62 -4.11
N THR A 13 -15.17 2.85 -3.49
CA THR A 13 -16.46 2.44 -4.06
C THR A 13 -17.53 2.38 -2.98
N PRO A 14 -18.78 2.78 -3.26
CA PRO A 14 -19.92 2.59 -2.36
C PRO A 14 -20.58 1.22 -2.48
N LYS A 15 -20.17 0.39 -3.44
CA LYS A 15 -20.76 -0.93 -3.72
C LYS A 15 -20.29 -1.99 -2.73
N SER A 16 -20.86 -3.17 -2.83
CA SER A 16 -20.35 -4.39 -2.20
C SER A 16 -19.47 -5.14 -3.18
N GLY A 17 -18.59 -6.01 -2.68
CA GLY A 17 -17.69 -6.71 -3.58
C GLY A 17 -16.62 -7.55 -2.89
N LEU A 18 -15.61 -7.88 -3.68
CA LEU A 18 -14.42 -8.63 -3.26
C LEU A 18 -13.18 -8.00 -3.91
N LEU A 19 -12.23 -7.57 -3.10
CA LEU A 19 -10.93 -7.11 -3.60
C LEU A 19 -10.16 -8.30 -4.18
N TYR A 20 -9.71 -8.17 -5.43
CA TYR A 20 -9.02 -9.25 -6.14
C TYR A 20 -7.52 -9.03 -6.23
N MET A 21 -7.08 -7.86 -6.68
CA MET A 21 -5.67 -7.57 -6.92
C MET A 21 -5.37 -6.09 -6.71
N VAL A 22 -4.20 -5.82 -6.19
CA VAL A 22 -3.61 -4.47 -6.10
C VAL A 22 -2.23 -4.48 -6.74
N THR A 23 -1.97 -3.50 -7.59
CA THR A 23 -0.62 -3.17 -8.02
C THR A 23 -0.25 -1.77 -7.55
N LEU A 24 1.02 -1.57 -7.27
CA LEU A 24 1.56 -0.28 -6.90
C LEU A 24 2.94 -0.09 -7.51
N ALA A 25 3.14 1.05 -8.15
CA ALA A 25 4.46 1.57 -8.48
C ALA A 25 4.68 2.86 -7.72
N ALA A 26 5.90 3.06 -7.23
CA ALA A 26 6.28 4.29 -6.55
C ALA A 26 7.68 4.74 -6.94
N LYS A 27 7.85 6.08 -6.97
CA LYS A 27 9.12 6.75 -7.24
C LYS A 27 9.32 7.90 -6.27
N SER A 28 10.49 7.93 -5.63
CA SER A 28 10.84 8.92 -4.62
C SER A 28 12.36 9.13 -4.58
N SER A 29 12.83 10.12 -3.81
CA SER A 29 14.26 10.30 -3.54
C SER A 29 14.78 9.41 -2.41
N ASN A 30 13.92 8.69 -1.68
CA ASN A 30 14.28 7.69 -0.68
C ASN A 30 13.11 6.74 -0.42
N PHE A 31 13.37 5.61 0.26
CA PHE A 31 12.36 4.59 0.59
C PHE A 31 11.66 4.79 1.94
N ARG A 32 11.80 5.95 2.61
CA ARG A 32 11.10 6.21 3.89
C ARG A 32 9.56 6.21 3.73
N PHE A 33 9.05 6.38 2.53
CA PHE A 33 7.63 6.23 2.25
C PHE A 33 7.11 4.80 2.46
N LEU A 34 7.98 3.77 2.41
CA LEU A 34 7.61 2.37 2.66
C LEU A 34 7.08 2.12 4.08
N GLU A 35 7.44 2.96 5.05
CA GLU A 35 6.85 2.93 6.40
C GLU A 35 5.32 3.18 6.37
N GLY A 36 4.81 3.75 5.27
CA GLY A 36 3.39 4.04 5.07
C GLY A 36 2.55 2.78 5.00
N CYS A 37 1.50 2.72 5.81
CA CYS A 37 0.60 1.59 5.87
C CYS A 37 -0.44 1.62 4.75
N VAL A 38 -0.79 0.44 4.24
CA VAL A 38 -2.01 0.23 3.45
C VAL A 38 -3.18 -0.01 4.42
N ARG A 39 -4.31 0.65 4.17
CA ARG A 39 -5.51 0.56 5.02
C ARG A 39 -6.74 0.24 4.18
N ALA A 40 -7.55 -0.71 4.66
CA ALA A 40 -8.86 -1.00 4.08
C ALA A 40 -9.97 -0.64 5.08
N TYR A 41 -10.81 0.30 4.69
CA TYR A 41 -12.00 0.71 5.43
C TYR A 41 -13.23 0.13 4.72
N ILE A 42 -14.06 -0.66 5.43
CA ILE A 42 -15.25 -1.30 4.87
C ILE A 42 -16.50 -0.58 5.35
N GLY A 43 -17.42 -0.32 4.43
CA GLY A 43 -18.64 0.44 4.68
C GLY A 43 -18.30 1.86 5.15
N HIS A 44 -18.92 2.28 6.24
CA HIS A 44 -18.70 3.60 6.84
C HIS A 44 -17.76 3.56 8.06
N ALA A 45 -16.93 2.50 8.17
CA ALA A 45 -16.03 2.34 9.30
C ALA A 45 -15.00 3.47 9.37
N LYS A 46 -14.79 4.01 10.59
CA LYS A 46 -13.77 5.04 10.86
C LYS A 46 -12.39 4.44 11.15
N THR A 47 -12.35 3.14 11.48
CA THR A 47 -11.13 2.38 11.73
C THR A 47 -10.95 1.35 10.62
N PRO A 48 -9.73 1.14 10.12
CA PRO A 48 -9.51 0.16 9.07
C PRO A 48 -9.70 -1.27 9.58
N LEU A 49 -10.30 -2.13 8.76
CA LEU A 49 -10.37 -3.58 9.01
C LEU A 49 -9.00 -4.23 8.76
N LEU A 50 -8.28 -3.76 7.74
CA LEU A 50 -6.92 -4.17 7.44
C LEU A 50 -6.00 -2.95 7.63
N LEU A 51 -4.90 -3.17 8.32
CA LEU A 51 -3.81 -2.22 8.50
C LEU A 51 -2.49 -2.98 8.35
N SER A 52 -1.70 -2.65 7.32
CA SER A 52 -0.36 -3.21 7.18
C SER A 52 0.64 -2.51 8.11
N SER A 53 1.78 -3.11 8.35
CA SER A 53 2.89 -2.49 9.11
C SER A 53 3.78 -1.59 8.26
N GLY A 54 3.72 -1.75 6.93
CA GLY A 54 4.42 -0.95 5.94
C GLY A 54 3.90 -1.27 4.54
N THR A 55 4.34 -0.51 3.54
CA THR A 55 3.98 -0.75 2.14
C THR A 55 4.60 -2.06 1.63
N GLU A 56 5.88 -2.31 1.91
CA GLU A 56 6.54 -3.55 1.51
C GLU A 56 5.95 -4.78 2.18
N ASP A 57 5.53 -4.66 3.44
CA ASP A 57 4.88 -5.74 4.18
C ASP A 57 3.53 -6.10 3.57
N TYR A 58 2.77 -5.10 3.12
CA TYR A 58 1.54 -5.35 2.39
C TYR A 58 1.79 -6.20 1.15
N PHE A 59 2.88 -5.96 0.41
CA PHE A 59 3.26 -6.75 -0.76
C PHE A 59 4.05 -8.02 -0.43
N LEU A 60 4.13 -8.43 0.85
CA LEU A 60 4.84 -9.60 1.36
C LEU A 60 6.35 -9.56 1.07
N GLY A 61 6.89 -8.36 1.00
CA GLY A 61 8.32 -8.11 0.79
C GLY A 61 9.13 -8.18 2.08
N THR A 62 10.44 -8.19 1.91
CA THR A 62 11.38 -8.06 3.02
C THR A 62 11.61 -6.59 3.36
N TYR A 63 12.12 -6.31 4.57
CA TYR A 63 12.43 -4.99 5.06
C TYR A 63 13.08 -4.10 3.98
N TYR A 64 12.38 -3.02 3.59
CA TYR A 64 12.78 -2.09 2.52
C TYR A 64 13.19 -2.79 1.22
N PHE A 65 12.61 -3.96 0.92
CA PHE A 65 12.95 -4.79 -0.24
C PHE A 65 14.44 -5.16 -0.35
N ASN A 66 15.14 -5.27 0.79
CA ASN A 66 16.60 -5.45 0.85
C ASN A 66 17.12 -6.75 0.26
N ARG A 67 16.24 -7.72 -0.03
CA ARG A 67 16.57 -8.98 -0.73
C ARG A 67 16.26 -8.95 -2.23
N GLY A 68 15.85 -7.78 -2.75
CA GLY A 68 15.59 -7.61 -4.17
C GLY A 68 14.26 -8.19 -4.64
N LYS A 69 14.16 -8.38 -5.96
CA LYS A 69 12.94 -8.84 -6.62
C LYS A 69 12.56 -10.27 -6.24
N TYR A 70 11.27 -10.53 -6.17
CA TYR A 70 10.69 -11.84 -5.92
C TYR A 70 9.38 -12.00 -6.70
N TYR A 71 9.01 -13.25 -6.96
CA TYR A 71 7.82 -13.61 -7.71
C TYR A 71 7.18 -14.82 -7.04
N THR A 72 5.97 -14.65 -6.54
CA THR A 72 5.15 -15.74 -6.00
C THR A 72 3.76 -15.71 -6.62
N PRO A 73 2.96 -16.78 -6.51
CA PRO A 73 1.59 -16.78 -7.00
C PRO A 73 0.69 -15.69 -6.38
N VAL A 74 1.01 -15.23 -5.17
CA VAL A 74 0.17 -14.29 -4.41
C VAL A 74 0.72 -12.87 -4.39
N ALA A 75 2.03 -12.67 -4.51
CA ALA A 75 2.64 -11.34 -4.50
C ALA A 75 4.00 -11.33 -5.20
N GLY A 76 4.45 -10.17 -5.64
CA GLY A 76 5.78 -10.04 -6.22
C GLY A 76 6.25 -8.60 -6.34
N LEU A 77 7.57 -8.46 -6.37
CA LEU A 77 8.28 -7.21 -6.64
C LEU A 77 8.88 -7.30 -8.05
N THR A 78 8.27 -6.62 -9.01
CA THR A 78 8.59 -6.75 -10.44
C THR A 78 9.64 -5.77 -10.92
N HIS A 79 9.75 -4.63 -10.25
CA HIS A 79 10.77 -3.61 -10.53
C HIS A 79 11.35 -3.10 -9.22
N LEU A 80 12.65 -2.82 -9.22
CA LEU A 80 13.35 -2.25 -8.07
C LEU A 80 14.57 -1.44 -8.53
N VAL A 81 14.56 -0.16 -8.20
CA VAL A 81 15.77 0.67 -8.12
C VAL A 81 15.95 0.96 -6.62
N PRO A 82 16.97 0.39 -5.98
CA PRO A 82 17.13 0.52 -4.52
C PRO A 82 17.08 1.97 -4.07
N ASN A 83 16.30 2.20 -2.99
CA ASN A 83 16.10 3.51 -2.37
C ASN A 83 15.47 4.60 -3.28
N ALA A 84 14.87 4.23 -4.40
CA ALA A 84 14.27 5.17 -5.35
C ALA A 84 12.93 4.71 -5.92
N GLU A 85 12.87 3.53 -6.52
CA GLU A 85 11.70 3.09 -7.28
C GLU A 85 11.38 1.62 -7.04
N PHE A 86 10.09 1.29 -7.05
CA PHE A 86 9.63 -0.09 -7.09
C PHE A 86 8.32 -0.23 -7.86
N SER A 87 8.02 -1.46 -8.29
CA SER A 87 6.66 -1.88 -8.60
C SER A 87 6.39 -3.28 -8.06
N ALA A 88 5.19 -3.48 -7.53
CA ALA A 88 4.78 -4.71 -6.90
C ALA A 88 3.31 -5.03 -7.20
N TYR A 89 2.95 -6.30 -7.01
CA TYR A 89 1.57 -6.78 -7.08
C TYR A 89 1.22 -7.66 -5.88
N ARG A 90 -0.07 -7.69 -5.53
CA ARG A 90 -0.64 -8.64 -4.57
C ARG A 90 -2.00 -9.10 -5.03
N PHE A 91 -2.21 -10.42 -5.08
CA PHE A 91 -3.51 -11.06 -5.23
C PHE A 91 -4.11 -11.37 -3.86
N HIS A 92 -5.43 -11.19 -3.76
CA HIS A 92 -6.22 -11.49 -2.56
C HIS A 92 -7.07 -12.76 -2.72
N GLU A 93 -6.59 -13.73 -3.50
CA GLU A 93 -7.27 -15.01 -3.67
C GLU A 93 -7.18 -15.91 -2.43
N ALA A 94 -6.00 -15.95 -1.79
CA ALA A 94 -5.74 -16.76 -0.61
C ALA A 94 -6.18 -16.09 0.70
N ASP A 95 -6.21 -14.76 0.73
CA ASP A 95 -6.64 -13.93 1.86
C ASP A 95 -7.66 -12.88 1.39
N PRO A 96 -8.87 -13.32 1.00
CA PRO A 96 -9.86 -12.43 0.40
C PRO A 96 -10.29 -11.31 1.35
N ILE A 97 -10.53 -10.13 0.78
CA ILE A 97 -11.09 -8.97 1.47
C ILE A 97 -12.48 -8.71 0.90
N PRO A 98 -13.52 -9.38 1.43
CA PRO A 98 -14.89 -9.05 1.08
C PRO A 98 -15.28 -7.72 1.71
N PHE A 99 -16.08 -6.94 0.98
CA PHE A 99 -16.57 -5.68 1.50
C PHE A 99 -18.06 -5.52 1.20
N GLN A 100 -18.75 -4.87 2.12
CA GLN A 100 -20.19 -4.60 2.04
C GLN A 100 -20.46 -3.14 2.32
N ASN A 101 -21.30 -2.52 1.45
CA ASN A 101 -21.66 -1.11 1.54
C ASN A 101 -20.45 -0.15 1.46
N GLY A 102 -19.43 -0.54 0.69
CA GLY A 102 -18.26 0.28 0.39
C GLY A 102 -16.93 -0.33 0.77
N LEU A 103 -15.90 0.05 0.01
CA LEU A 103 -14.50 -0.16 0.33
C LEU A 103 -13.73 1.12 0.01
N ARG A 104 -13.01 1.64 0.97
CA ARG A 104 -11.97 2.65 0.75
C ARG A 104 -10.62 2.05 1.09
N LEU A 105 -9.79 1.86 0.07
CA LEU A 105 -8.41 1.37 0.20
C LEU A 105 -7.47 2.55 0.07
N THR A 106 -6.60 2.73 1.05
CA THR A 106 -5.67 3.86 1.09
C THR A 106 -4.23 3.40 1.26
N ILE A 107 -3.31 4.27 0.85
CA ILE A 107 -1.87 4.17 1.14
C ILE A 107 -1.40 5.51 1.71
N ARG A 108 -0.47 5.48 2.66
CA ARG A 108 0.13 6.69 3.22
C ARG A 108 1.58 6.83 2.78
N ASN A 109 2.02 8.04 2.49
CA ASN A 109 3.43 8.34 2.19
C ASN A 109 4.24 8.44 3.48
N GLY A 110 4.76 7.31 3.96
CA GLY A 110 5.39 7.22 5.28
C GLY A 110 4.37 7.14 6.42
N GLU A 111 4.83 6.96 7.64
CA GLU A 111 3.97 6.77 8.81
C GLU A 111 4.49 7.54 10.01
N GLU A 112 3.57 7.87 10.92
CA GLU A 112 3.90 8.50 12.19
C GLU A 112 3.01 7.97 13.32
N SER A 113 3.51 8.00 14.53
CA SER A 113 2.73 7.79 15.73
C SER A 113 3.20 8.72 16.84
N LYS A 114 2.26 9.40 17.49
CA LYS A 114 2.51 10.33 18.59
C LYS A 114 3.55 11.40 18.25
N GLY A 115 3.50 11.92 17.00
CA GLY A 115 4.42 12.94 16.51
C GLY A 115 5.82 12.44 16.13
N LYS A 116 6.05 11.12 16.16
CA LYS A 116 7.31 10.52 15.73
C LYS A 116 7.13 9.89 14.34
N VAL A 117 7.88 10.38 13.35
CA VAL A 117 7.93 9.82 12.00
C VAL A 117 8.79 8.55 12.01
N TYR A 118 8.25 7.46 11.46
CA TYR A 118 8.95 6.19 11.35
C TYR A 118 10.05 6.24 10.28
N GLY A 119 11.00 5.30 10.36
CA GLY A 119 12.13 5.20 9.45
C GLY A 119 13.26 6.21 9.75
N GLY A 120 13.05 7.15 10.68
CA GLY A 120 14.04 8.15 11.09
C GLY A 120 14.34 9.22 10.02
N PRO A 121 15.28 10.15 10.31
CA PRO A 121 15.65 11.19 9.38
C PRO A 121 16.19 10.64 8.04
N PRO A 122 15.94 11.32 6.92
CA PRO A 122 15.25 12.61 6.78
C PRO A 122 13.71 12.49 6.76
N GLY A 123 13.12 11.33 6.97
CA GLY A 123 11.70 11.07 6.79
C GLY A 123 11.32 10.80 5.33
N PRO A 124 10.03 10.57 5.05
CA PRO A 124 9.56 10.38 3.69
C PRO A 124 9.71 11.66 2.87
N ALA A 125 10.06 11.51 1.60
CA ALA A 125 10.07 12.60 0.63
C ALA A 125 8.74 12.63 -0.14
N GLU A 126 8.54 13.66 -0.95
CA GLU A 126 7.45 13.67 -1.92
C GLU A 126 7.59 12.48 -2.86
N THR A 127 6.50 11.73 -3.04
CA THR A 127 6.51 10.43 -3.72
C THR A 127 5.43 10.38 -4.80
N GLU A 128 5.80 9.93 -5.98
CA GLU A 128 4.86 9.60 -7.04
C GLU A 128 4.35 8.17 -6.84
N PHE A 129 3.02 8.00 -6.74
CA PHE A 129 2.38 6.70 -6.69
C PHE A 129 1.50 6.48 -7.91
N THR A 130 1.57 5.29 -8.49
CA THR A 130 0.65 4.79 -9.52
C THR A 130 0.13 3.44 -9.08
N SER A 131 -1.19 3.30 -9.00
CA SER A 131 -1.84 2.07 -8.58
C SER A 131 -2.94 1.67 -9.54
N TYR A 132 -3.09 0.36 -9.74
CA TYR A 132 -4.27 -0.25 -10.34
C TYR A 132 -4.85 -1.25 -9.35
N VAL A 133 -6.16 -1.19 -9.17
CA VAL A 133 -6.90 -2.06 -8.26
C VAL A 133 -8.01 -2.78 -9.03
N TRP A 134 -8.10 -4.10 -8.86
CA TRP A 134 -9.16 -4.92 -9.43
C TRP A 134 -10.03 -5.46 -8.30
N ALA A 135 -11.33 -5.29 -8.46
CA ALA A 135 -12.31 -5.81 -7.55
C ALA A 135 -13.51 -6.36 -8.32
N TYR A 136 -14.15 -7.38 -7.79
CA TYR A 136 -15.49 -7.79 -8.23
C TYR A 136 -16.49 -6.95 -7.44
N GLU A 137 -17.44 -6.35 -8.14
CA GLU A 137 -18.50 -5.53 -7.54
C GLU A 137 -19.88 -6.05 -7.94
N TRP A 138 -20.83 -5.95 -7.01
CA TRP A 138 -22.25 -6.26 -7.23
C TRP A 138 -23.18 -5.36 -6.44
#